data_2dbf15db95bd2b3dbaeade8ecfb5e41a
#
_entry.id   2dbf15db95bd2b3dbaeade8ecfb5e41a
#
_cell.length_a   1.000
_cell.length_b   1.000
_cell.length_c   1.000
_cell.angle_alpha   90.00
_cell.angle_beta   90.00
_cell.angle_gamma   90.00
#
_symmetry.space_group_name_H-M   'P 1'
#
loop_
_entity.id
_entity.type
_entity.pdbx_description
1 polymer ?
#
loop_
_entity_poly.entity_id
_entity_poly.type
_entity_poly.pdbx_seq_one_letter_code
_entity_poly.pdbx_strand_id
1 'polypeptide(L)'
;FGLWLSTSFTTDYDEKTVMSFIDGMFERGIPLSVFHFDCCWMREFHWTDFIWDERVFPDPAGMLRRIKEKGVKICVWINSYIGQESALFDEGAEKGYFLKRPDGSVWQWDMWQPGLAIVDFTNPEAVKWYQDKLAMLLDMGVDCFKTDFGERIPTDVVYHNGADPVKMHNFYTYLYNKAVYELLEEKRGKGEAVLFARSATVGGQKFPVHWGGDCWSEYSSMAESLRGGLSLTSSGFGFWSHDIGGFESTSTPDVYKRWAAFGLLSSHSRLHGSTSYRVPWVYDEEAVDVLRFFTKLKLSLLPYLYSSAVETSRTGIPMMRSMALAFEDDCNCRYLDKQYMLGDNLLVAPVFNEEGMATYYLPEGIWVNYLTGEIVEGCAWRTERHGYLSIPLWARADSVVAAGICDEKTSAGAADYDFRGNMELKVFFLLSKARTTVYQAGEEILKAVFEKNGTEIKGRVSGGRGCRVRLAGWRLSGIEGASMEVQGQDTVIALDGDEVVFSGKVG
;
A
#
# COMPACT_ATOMS: atom_id res chain seq x y z
N PHE A 1 -4.66 -3.58 0.92
CA PHE A 1 -3.28 -4.10 1.04
C PHE A 1 -2.87 -5.05 -0.09
N GLY A 2 -3.79 -5.54 -0.91
CA GLY A 2 -3.46 -6.37 -2.08
C GLY A 2 -2.79 -5.60 -3.21
N LEU A 3 -2.48 -6.31 -4.30
CA LEU A 3 -1.88 -5.72 -5.48
C LEU A 3 -2.92 -4.89 -6.26
N TRP A 4 -2.53 -3.68 -6.66
CA TRP A 4 -3.25 -2.82 -7.59
C TRP A 4 -2.57 -2.84 -8.95
N LEU A 5 -3.36 -2.91 -10.01
CA LEU A 5 -2.91 -2.75 -11.39
C LEU A 5 -3.61 -1.55 -12.02
N SER A 6 -2.84 -0.70 -12.66
CA SER A 6 -3.33 0.49 -13.38
C SER A 6 -3.32 0.27 -14.89
N THR A 7 -4.20 0.99 -15.60
CA THR A 7 -4.10 1.18 -17.05
C THR A 7 -2.83 1.93 -17.46
N SER A 8 -2.08 2.48 -16.49
CA SER A 8 -1.02 3.44 -16.72
C SER A 8 -1.55 4.73 -17.35
N PHE A 9 -0.71 5.74 -17.50
CA PHE A 9 -1.04 6.94 -18.24
C PHE A 9 -0.88 6.67 -19.74
N THR A 10 -1.82 5.93 -20.30
CA THR A 10 -1.88 5.61 -21.73
C THR A 10 -3.27 5.93 -22.27
N THR A 11 -3.35 6.18 -23.59
CA THR A 11 -4.61 6.43 -24.29
C THR A 11 -5.10 5.23 -25.09
N ASP A 12 -4.32 4.14 -25.13
CA ASP A 12 -4.55 2.98 -25.99
C ASP A 12 -5.13 1.82 -25.21
N TYR A 13 -6.21 2.04 -24.45
CA TYR A 13 -6.89 0.95 -23.75
C TYR A 13 -8.41 1.08 -23.81
N ASP A 14 -9.05 -0.06 -23.91
CA ASP A 14 -10.49 -0.26 -23.91
C ASP A 14 -10.88 -1.35 -22.91
N GLU A 15 -12.16 -1.68 -22.82
CA GLU A 15 -12.61 -2.77 -21.94
C GLU A 15 -11.90 -4.09 -22.26
N LYS A 16 -11.68 -4.42 -23.53
CA LYS A 16 -11.01 -5.68 -23.93
C LYS A 16 -9.58 -5.73 -23.41
N THR A 17 -8.86 -4.63 -23.50
CA THR A 17 -7.48 -4.51 -22.96
C THR A 17 -7.49 -4.67 -21.45
N VAL A 18 -8.38 -3.95 -20.74
CA VAL A 18 -8.53 -4.04 -19.28
C VAL A 18 -8.81 -5.48 -18.85
N MET A 19 -9.78 -6.14 -19.47
CA MET A 19 -10.12 -7.53 -19.15
C MET A 19 -8.96 -8.48 -19.44
N SER A 20 -8.21 -8.28 -20.53
CA SER A 20 -7.03 -9.10 -20.84
C SER A 20 -5.92 -8.97 -19.79
N PHE A 21 -5.77 -7.81 -19.16
CA PHE A 21 -4.82 -7.61 -18.06
C PHE A 21 -5.25 -8.31 -16.79
N ILE A 22 -6.53 -8.21 -16.43
CA ILE A 22 -7.07 -8.86 -15.24
C ILE A 22 -6.99 -10.39 -15.40
N ASP A 23 -7.44 -10.92 -16.55
CA ASP A 23 -7.40 -12.35 -16.84
C ASP A 23 -5.96 -12.85 -16.92
N GLY A 24 -5.08 -12.09 -17.58
CA GLY A 24 -3.66 -12.44 -17.69
C GLY A 24 -2.93 -12.51 -16.34
N MET A 25 -3.32 -11.70 -15.34
CA MET A 25 -2.81 -11.80 -13.96
C MET A 25 -3.27 -13.12 -13.32
N PHE A 26 -4.56 -13.43 -13.41
CA PHE A 26 -5.12 -14.66 -12.82
C PHE A 26 -4.62 -15.92 -13.49
N GLU A 27 -4.54 -15.96 -14.83
CA GLU A 27 -3.98 -17.09 -15.59
C GLU A 27 -2.53 -17.40 -15.18
N ARG A 28 -1.77 -16.39 -14.76
CA ARG A 28 -0.38 -16.55 -14.29
C ARG A 28 -0.28 -16.75 -12.76
N GLY A 29 -1.41 -16.93 -12.09
CA GLY A 29 -1.47 -17.13 -10.64
C GLY A 29 -0.96 -15.95 -9.83
N ILE A 30 -1.13 -14.71 -10.36
CA ILE A 30 -0.81 -13.45 -9.68
C ILE A 30 -2.10 -12.89 -9.11
N PRO A 31 -2.29 -12.88 -7.78
CA PRO A 31 -3.47 -12.31 -7.15
C PRO A 31 -3.58 -10.80 -7.41
N LEU A 32 -4.73 -10.36 -7.93
CA LEU A 32 -5.04 -8.96 -8.18
C LEU A 32 -6.24 -8.53 -7.34
N SER A 33 -6.14 -7.41 -6.63
CA SER A 33 -7.18 -6.95 -5.71
C SER A 33 -7.91 -5.71 -6.20
N VAL A 34 -7.23 -4.81 -6.91
CA VAL A 34 -7.82 -3.54 -7.38
C VAL A 34 -7.36 -3.27 -8.81
N PHE A 35 -8.29 -2.88 -9.66
CA PHE A 35 -7.97 -2.30 -10.97
C PHE A 35 -8.18 -0.79 -10.93
N HIS A 36 -7.16 -0.04 -11.36
CA HIS A 36 -7.14 1.41 -11.35
C HIS A 36 -7.20 1.95 -12.78
N PHE A 37 -8.26 2.68 -13.10
CA PHE A 37 -8.39 3.44 -14.32
C PHE A 37 -7.75 4.81 -14.11
N ASP A 38 -6.68 5.10 -14.86
CA ASP A 38 -6.05 6.42 -14.86
C ASP A 38 -6.81 7.41 -15.73
N CYS A 39 -6.38 8.66 -15.88
CA CYS A 39 -7.17 9.78 -16.38
C CYS A 39 -7.91 9.53 -17.70
N CYS A 40 -7.39 8.68 -18.58
CA CYS A 40 -7.99 8.37 -19.89
C CYS A 40 -9.23 7.46 -19.83
N TRP A 41 -9.82 7.22 -18.65
CA TRP A 41 -11.20 6.73 -18.58
C TRP A 41 -12.21 7.81 -19.01
N MET A 42 -11.84 9.09 -18.84
CA MET A 42 -12.53 10.24 -19.43
C MET A 42 -11.93 10.57 -20.80
N ARG A 43 -12.67 11.30 -21.60
CA ARG A 43 -12.19 11.82 -22.88
C ARG A 43 -11.11 12.87 -22.66
N GLU A 44 -10.02 12.78 -23.42
CA GLU A 44 -8.93 13.77 -23.40
C GLU A 44 -9.45 15.19 -23.65
N PHE A 45 -8.88 16.17 -22.98
CA PHE A 45 -9.27 17.59 -22.93
C PHE A 45 -10.63 17.90 -22.29
N HIS A 46 -11.52 16.92 -22.12
CA HIS A 46 -12.75 17.03 -21.31
C HIS A 46 -12.50 16.72 -19.82
N TRP A 47 -11.27 16.96 -19.36
CA TRP A 47 -10.79 16.56 -18.05
C TRP A 47 -11.73 16.97 -16.92
N THR A 48 -12.03 16.02 -16.09
CA THR A 48 -12.85 16.15 -14.90
C THR A 48 -14.31 16.53 -15.22
N ASP A 49 -14.85 15.97 -16.34
CA ASP A 49 -16.28 15.94 -16.59
C ASP A 49 -16.99 14.77 -15.85
N PHE A 50 -16.19 13.82 -15.34
CA PHE A 50 -16.64 12.60 -14.67
C PHE A 50 -17.51 11.69 -15.55
N ILE A 51 -17.31 11.75 -16.84
CA ILE A 51 -18.03 10.96 -17.85
C ILE A 51 -17.06 9.96 -18.49
N TRP A 52 -17.45 8.67 -18.49
CA TRP A 52 -16.69 7.67 -19.23
C TRP A 52 -16.67 7.99 -20.73
N ASP A 53 -15.51 7.85 -21.34
CA ASP A 53 -15.39 8.02 -22.79
C ASP A 53 -16.14 6.90 -23.52
N GLU A 54 -17.34 7.20 -24.01
CA GLU A 54 -18.21 6.23 -24.68
C GLU A 54 -17.59 5.66 -25.98
N ARG A 55 -16.57 6.31 -26.53
CA ARG A 55 -15.87 5.82 -27.74
C ARG A 55 -15.10 4.53 -27.45
N VAL A 56 -14.60 4.36 -26.22
CA VAL A 56 -13.79 3.22 -25.76
C VAL A 56 -14.49 2.39 -24.67
N PHE A 57 -15.40 3.00 -23.92
CA PHE A 57 -16.19 2.36 -22.86
C PHE A 57 -17.69 2.56 -23.10
N PRO A 58 -18.31 1.88 -24.11
CA PRO A 58 -19.71 2.09 -24.45
C PRO A 58 -20.71 1.57 -23.42
N ASP A 59 -20.31 0.67 -22.52
CA ASP A 59 -21.10 0.12 -21.41
C ASP A 59 -20.30 0.14 -20.10
N PRO A 60 -20.01 1.32 -19.52
CA PRO A 60 -19.14 1.39 -18.35
C PRO A 60 -19.74 0.67 -17.13
N ALA A 61 -21.03 0.80 -16.87
CA ALA A 61 -21.68 0.11 -15.75
C ALA A 61 -21.61 -1.41 -15.86
N GLY A 62 -21.80 -1.94 -17.06
CA GLY A 62 -21.64 -3.37 -17.34
C GLY A 62 -20.21 -3.83 -17.20
N MET A 63 -19.25 -3.04 -17.70
CA MET A 63 -17.82 -3.33 -17.54
C MET A 63 -17.42 -3.40 -16.06
N LEU A 64 -17.77 -2.38 -15.27
CA LEU A 64 -17.47 -2.37 -13.83
C LEU A 64 -18.04 -3.59 -13.11
N ARG A 65 -19.28 -3.99 -13.45
CA ARG A 65 -19.89 -5.20 -12.90
C ARG A 65 -19.07 -6.46 -13.26
N ARG A 66 -18.68 -6.63 -14.53
CA ARG A 66 -17.88 -7.77 -14.99
C ARG A 66 -16.52 -7.85 -14.29
N ILE A 67 -15.89 -6.72 -14.01
CA ILE A 67 -14.64 -6.67 -13.23
C ILE A 67 -14.90 -7.10 -11.78
N LYS A 68 -15.96 -6.60 -11.16
CA LYS A 68 -16.32 -6.94 -9.77
C LYS A 68 -16.73 -8.41 -9.61
N GLU A 69 -17.35 -9.03 -10.62
CA GLU A 69 -17.64 -10.47 -10.64
C GLU A 69 -16.38 -11.34 -10.57
N LYS A 70 -15.20 -10.80 -10.95
CA LYS A 70 -13.90 -11.45 -10.79
C LYS A 70 -13.27 -11.22 -9.40
N GLY A 71 -13.96 -10.54 -8.47
CA GLY A 71 -13.46 -10.20 -7.14
C GLY A 71 -12.50 -8.99 -7.10
N VAL A 72 -12.41 -8.22 -8.18
CA VAL A 72 -11.52 -7.06 -8.29
C VAL A 72 -12.28 -5.77 -7.97
N LYS A 73 -11.75 -4.95 -7.06
CA LYS A 73 -12.27 -3.62 -6.73
C LYS A 73 -11.80 -2.58 -7.74
N ILE A 74 -12.49 -1.45 -7.80
CA ILE A 74 -12.28 -0.45 -8.84
C ILE A 74 -11.93 0.90 -8.24
N CYS A 75 -10.78 1.44 -8.66
CA CYS A 75 -10.34 2.80 -8.40
C CYS A 75 -10.39 3.59 -9.71
N VAL A 76 -10.83 4.86 -9.67
CA VAL A 76 -10.70 5.77 -10.82
C VAL A 76 -9.93 7.03 -10.44
N TRP A 77 -9.14 7.52 -11.37
CA TRP A 77 -8.43 8.78 -11.27
C TRP A 77 -9.42 9.96 -11.31
N ILE A 78 -9.21 10.93 -10.46
CA ILE A 78 -9.92 12.20 -10.45
C ILE A 78 -8.93 13.35 -10.18
N ASN A 79 -9.34 14.57 -10.54
CA ASN A 79 -8.57 15.77 -10.35
C ASN A 79 -9.50 16.90 -9.88
N SER A 80 -8.95 17.91 -9.23
CA SER A 80 -9.68 19.12 -8.82
C SER A 80 -9.69 20.22 -9.89
N TYR A 81 -9.07 19.97 -11.06
CA TYR A 81 -8.98 20.91 -12.16
C TYR A 81 -9.98 20.52 -13.27
N ILE A 82 -10.80 21.45 -13.70
CA ILE A 82 -11.86 21.26 -14.69
C ILE A 82 -11.39 21.81 -16.05
N GLY A 83 -11.36 20.95 -17.06
CA GLY A 83 -10.95 21.35 -18.43
C GLY A 83 -11.98 22.24 -19.10
N GLN A 84 -11.54 23.18 -19.97
CA GLN A 84 -12.45 24.08 -20.69
C GLN A 84 -13.46 23.36 -21.58
N GLU A 85 -13.11 22.19 -22.13
CA GLU A 85 -14.01 21.38 -22.94
C GLU A 85 -14.91 20.46 -22.10
N SER A 86 -14.68 20.40 -20.79
CA SER A 86 -15.58 19.72 -19.86
C SER A 86 -16.94 20.42 -19.80
N ALA A 87 -18.02 19.66 -19.85
CA ALA A 87 -19.38 20.19 -19.67
C ALA A 87 -19.56 20.90 -18.31
N LEU A 88 -18.67 20.64 -17.35
CA LEU A 88 -18.71 21.24 -16.01
C LEU A 88 -18.02 22.62 -15.95
N PHE A 89 -17.28 23.03 -17.00
CA PHE A 89 -16.55 24.31 -16.98
C PHE A 89 -17.51 25.50 -16.98
N ASP A 90 -18.42 25.55 -17.95
CA ASP A 90 -19.38 26.66 -18.04
C ASP A 90 -20.32 26.70 -16.83
N GLU A 91 -20.82 25.54 -16.39
CA GLU A 91 -21.66 25.41 -15.19
C GLU A 91 -20.94 25.97 -13.95
N GLY A 92 -19.69 25.54 -13.73
CA GLY A 92 -18.91 25.95 -12.55
C GLY A 92 -18.51 27.43 -12.61
N ALA A 93 -18.20 27.96 -13.80
CA ALA A 93 -17.89 29.37 -13.99
C ALA A 93 -19.11 30.28 -13.72
N GLU A 94 -20.30 29.93 -14.26
CA GLU A 94 -21.56 30.65 -14.04
C GLU A 94 -21.95 30.68 -12.55
N LYS A 95 -21.84 29.53 -11.88
CA LYS A 95 -22.18 29.38 -10.46
C LYS A 95 -21.09 29.91 -9.50
N GLY A 96 -19.91 30.29 -10.02
CA GLY A 96 -18.81 30.82 -9.21
C GLY A 96 -18.12 29.75 -8.34
N TYR A 97 -18.00 28.53 -8.84
CA TYR A 97 -17.41 27.40 -8.13
C TYR A 97 -15.90 27.27 -8.28
N PHE A 98 -15.29 28.14 -9.08
CA PHE A 98 -13.85 28.13 -9.34
C PHE A 98 -13.12 29.27 -8.65
N LEU A 99 -11.82 29.08 -8.41
CA LEU A 99 -10.93 30.14 -7.99
C LEU A 99 -10.95 31.28 -9.01
N LYS A 100 -10.98 32.52 -8.53
CA LYS A 100 -11.07 33.72 -9.37
C LYS A 100 -9.82 34.58 -9.22
N ARG A 101 -9.53 35.35 -10.27
CA ARG A 101 -8.57 36.46 -10.18
C ARG A 101 -9.21 37.63 -9.41
N PRO A 102 -8.41 38.61 -8.96
CA PRO A 102 -8.95 39.81 -8.30
C PRO A 102 -9.94 40.62 -9.15
N ASP A 103 -9.87 40.51 -10.48
CA ASP A 103 -10.81 41.15 -11.42
C ASP A 103 -12.13 40.39 -11.60
N GLY A 104 -12.28 39.26 -10.93
CA GLY A 104 -13.47 38.39 -10.96
C GLY A 104 -13.48 37.34 -12.07
N SER A 105 -12.52 37.35 -12.99
CA SER A 105 -12.38 36.30 -14.01
C SER A 105 -11.96 34.96 -13.40
N VAL A 106 -12.32 33.85 -14.04
CA VAL A 106 -11.86 32.52 -13.63
C VAL A 106 -10.34 32.41 -13.78
N TRP A 107 -9.66 31.98 -12.73
CA TRP A 107 -8.24 31.67 -12.80
C TRP A 107 -8.05 30.35 -13.54
N GLN A 108 -7.17 30.30 -14.56
CA GLN A 108 -6.93 29.12 -15.38
C GLN A 108 -5.48 28.68 -15.30
N TRP A 109 -5.30 27.36 -15.26
CA TRP A 109 -4.03 26.67 -15.14
C TRP A 109 -3.63 26.04 -16.48
N ASP A 110 -2.38 26.20 -16.89
CA ASP A 110 -1.86 25.68 -18.17
C ASP A 110 -0.66 24.73 -18.01
N MET A 111 -0.28 24.38 -16.79
CA MET A 111 0.97 23.62 -16.56
C MET A 111 0.89 22.13 -16.85
N TRP A 112 -0.31 21.55 -16.87
CA TRP A 112 -0.52 20.14 -17.24
C TRP A 112 -1.27 20.05 -18.57
N GLN A 113 -2.44 20.61 -18.60
CA GLN A 113 -3.27 20.73 -19.79
C GLN A 113 -3.76 22.18 -19.89
N PRO A 114 -4.05 22.67 -21.10
CA PRO A 114 -4.43 24.08 -21.26
C PRO A 114 -5.82 24.37 -20.69
N GLY A 115 -5.95 25.54 -20.08
CA GLY A 115 -7.23 26.12 -19.72
C GLY A 115 -8.00 25.42 -18.60
N LEU A 116 -7.31 24.88 -17.59
CA LEU A 116 -7.94 24.21 -16.46
C LEU A 116 -8.39 25.21 -15.40
N ALA A 117 -9.68 25.21 -15.02
CA ALA A 117 -10.18 25.92 -13.84
C ALA A 117 -9.96 25.09 -12.56
N ILE A 118 -9.73 25.74 -11.44
CA ILE A 118 -9.51 25.08 -10.14
C ILE A 118 -10.76 25.22 -9.29
N VAL A 119 -11.31 24.12 -8.78
CA VAL A 119 -12.48 24.13 -7.91
C VAL A 119 -12.16 24.82 -6.59
N ASP A 120 -13.01 25.76 -6.15
CA ASP A 120 -12.87 26.42 -4.85
C ASP A 120 -13.58 25.60 -3.73
N PHE A 121 -12.82 24.74 -3.07
CA PHE A 121 -13.33 23.92 -1.94
C PHE A 121 -13.57 24.74 -0.66
N THR A 122 -13.41 26.06 -0.66
CA THR A 122 -13.89 26.93 0.42
C THR A 122 -15.37 27.31 0.24
N ASN A 123 -15.92 27.07 -0.95
CA ASN A 123 -17.32 27.26 -1.27
C ASN A 123 -18.11 25.96 -0.99
N PRO A 124 -19.00 25.92 0.01
CA PRO A 124 -19.77 24.70 0.33
C PRO A 124 -20.64 24.19 -0.83
N GLU A 125 -21.14 25.08 -1.70
CA GLU A 125 -21.93 24.71 -2.86
C GLU A 125 -21.05 24.02 -3.92
N ALA A 126 -19.81 24.50 -4.11
CA ALA A 126 -18.85 23.85 -5.00
C ALA A 126 -18.42 22.48 -4.47
N VAL A 127 -18.21 22.33 -3.15
CA VAL A 127 -17.96 21.03 -2.52
C VAL A 127 -19.08 20.06 -2.81
N LYS A 128 -20.34 20.46 -2.55
CA LYS A 128 -21.52 19.61 -2.77
C LYS A 128 -21.67 19.24 -4.26
N TRP A 129 -21.52 20.20 -5.15
CA TRP A 129 -21.56 19.99 -6.59
C TRP A 129 -20.51 18.96 -7.05
N TYR A 130 -19.28 19.08 -6.58
CA TYR A 130 -18.19 18.14 -6.88
C TYR A 130 -18.48 16.75 -6.34
N GLN A 131 -18.93 16.66 -5.07
CA GLN A 131 -19.33 15.41 -4.44
C GLN A 131 -20.49 14.72 -5.17
N ASP A 132 -21.49 15.46 -5.67
CA ASP A 132 -22.61 14.90 -6.40
C ASP A 132 -22.18 14.21 -7.71
N LYS A 133 -21.17 14.77 -8.40
CA LYS A 133 -20.62 14.12 -9.59
C LYS A 133 -19.86 12.83 -9.24
N LEU A 134 -19.10 12.83 -8.16
CA LEU A 134 -18.40 11.62 -7.69
C LEU A 134 -19.37 10.56 -7.16
N ALA A 135 -20.47 10.96 -6.53
CA ALA A 135 -21.49 10.04 -6.04
C ALA A 135 -22.09 9.18 -7.17
N MET A 136 -22.27 9.77 -8.36
CA MET A 136 -22.73 9.03 -9.54
C MET A 136 -21.78 7.89 -9.92
N LEU A 137 -20.46 8.11 -9.83
CA LEU A 137 -19.48 7.07 -10.10
C LEU A 137 -19.50 5.96 -9.05
N LEU A 138 -19.64 6.31 -7.78
CA LEU A 138 -19.79 5.34 -6.69
C LEU A 138 -21.06 4.51 -6.84
N ASP A 139 -22.16 5.13 -7.24
CA ASP A 139 -23.46 4.46 -7.48
C ASP A 139 -23.39 3.55 -8.73
N MET A 140 -22.54 3.89 -9.71
CA MET A 140 -22.29 3.05 -10.90
C MET A 140 -21.46 1.79 -10.56
N GLY A 141 -20.64 1.81 -9.50
CA GLY A 141 -19.85 0.66 -9.07
C GLY A 141 -18.37 0.93 -8.78
N VAL A 142 -17.89 2.17 -8.89
CA VAL A 142 -16.54 2.56 -8.47
C VAL A 142 -16.41 2.39 -6.96
N ASP A 143 -15.29 1.86 -6.47
CA ASP A 143 -15.08 1.61 -5.03
C ASP A 143 -14.33 2.73 -4.32
N CYS A 144 -13.36 3.37 -4.99
CA CYS A 144 -12.54 4.44 -4.42
C CYS A 144 -11.96 5.35 -5.51
N PHE A 145 -11.30 6.44 -5.09
CA PHE A 145 -10.71 7.42 -5.98
C PHE A 145 -9.22 7.60 -5.77
N LYS A 146 -8.46 7.81 -6.88
CA LYS A 146 -7.14 8.41 -6.85
C LYS A 146 -7.31 9.93 -7.03
N THR A 147 -7.06 10.70 -5.96
CA THR A 147 -7.03 12.17 -6.02
C THR A 147 -5.67 12.63 -6.48
N ASP A 148 -5.58 12.96 -7.76
CA ASP A 148 -4.34 13.47 -8.35
C ASP A 148 -4.25 14.98 -8.24
N PHE A 149 -3.03 15.53 -8.34
CA PHE A 149 -2.72 16.94 -8.14
C PHE A 149 -3.20 17.50 -6.78
N GLY A 150 -3.63 18.77 -6.74
CA GLY A 150 -4.00 19.48 -5.53
C GLY A 150 -2.84 20.25 -4.87
N GLU A 151 -1.64 20.16 -5.43
CA GLU A 151 -0.48 20.99 -5.13
C GLU A 151 -0.30 22.13 -6.14
N ARG A 152 0.65 23.02 -5.88
CA ARG A 152 0.99 24.20 -6.74
C ARG A 152 -0.18 25.14 -6.93
N ILE A 153 -1.06 25.27 -5.94
CA ILE A 153 -2.23 26.15 -6.02
C ILE A 153 -1.79 27.62 -6.08
N PRO A 154 -2.37 28.43 -6.98
CA PRO A 154 -1.95 29.82 -7.18
C PRO A 154 -2.20 30.69 -5.94
N THR A 155 -1.38 31.74 -5.78
CA THR A 155 -1.51 32.71 -4.69
C THR A 155 -2.06 34.07 -5.17
N ASP A 156 -2.27 34.24 -6.47
CA ASP A 156 -2.87 35.42 -7.10
C ASP A 156 -4.38 35.25 -7.36
N VAL A 157 -5.07 34.64 -6.39
CA VAL A 157 -6.49 34.28 -6.48
C VAL A 157 -7.30 34.80 -5.31
N VAL A 158 -8.62 34.81 -5.48
CA VAL A 158 -9.60 35.11 -4.45
C VAL A 158 -10.44 33.88 -4.18
N TYR A 159 -10.51 33.50 -2.90
CA TYR A 159 -11.33 32.39 -2.41
C TYR A 159 -12.72 32.89 -2.02
N HIS A 160 -13.73 32.06 -2.16
CA HIS A 160 -15.13 32.34 -1.78
C HIS A 160 -15.27 32.83 -0.35
N ASN A 161 -14.55 32.22 0.60
CA ASN A 161 -14.59 32.56 2.02
C ASN A 161 -13.64 33.71 2.41
N GLY A 162 -12.94 34.33 1.46
CA GLY A 162 -11.97 35.40 1.71
C GLY A 162 -10.65 34.94 2.37
N ALA A 163 -10.35 33.64 2.34
CA ALA A 163 -9.10 33.11 2.88
C ALA A 163 -7.87 33.70 2.19
N ASP A 164 -6.78 33.85 2.96
CA ASP A 164 -5.48 34.30 2.47
C ASP A 164 -4.90 33.28 1.49
N PRO A 165 -4.71 33.62 0.20
CA PRO A 165 -4.26 32.67 -0.82
C PRO A 165 -2.86 32.12 -0.56
N VAL A 166 -1.98 32.85 0.13
CA VAL A 166 -0.65 32.34 0.51
C VAL A 166 -0.77 31.19 1.51
N LYS A 167 -1.67 31.31 2.49
CA LYS A 167 -1.96 30.23 3.44
C LYS A 167 -2.68 29.06 2.77
N MET A 168 -3.52 29.36 1.81
CA MET A 168 -4.28 28.35 1.07
C MET A 168 -3.42 27.54 0.10
N HIS A 169 -2.26 28.03 -0.31
CA HIS A 169 -1.37 27.34 -1.26
C HIS A 169 -1.14 25.85 -0.91
N ASN A 170 -0.85 25.56 0.35
CA ASN A 170 -0.71 24.18 0.82
C ASN A 170 -1.99 23.63 1.46
N PHE A 171 -2.83 24.47 2.05
CA PHE A 171 -4.04 24.01 2.75
C PHE A 171 -5.13 23.52 1.79
N TYR A 172 -5.11 23.94 0.54
CA TYR A 172 -6.05 23.51 -0.49
C TYR A 172 -6.11 21.98 -0.61
N THR A 173 -4.96 21.31 -0.61
CA THR A 173 -4.92 19.85 -0.71
C THR A 173 -5.67 19.14 0.42
N TYR A 174 -5.65 19.72 1.64
CA TYR A 174 -6.46 19.20 2.74
C TYR A 174 -7.95 19.30 2.44
N LEU A 175 -8.42 20.43 1.92
CA LEU A 175 -9.84 20.64 1.60
C LEU A 175 -10.29 19.72 0.45
N TYR A 176 -9.48 19.59 -0.58
CA TYR A 176 -9.76 18.69 -1.72
C TYR A 176 -9.88 17.23 -1.26
N ASN A 177 -8.87 16.71 -0.59
CA ASN A 177 -8.88 15.33 -0.10
C ASN A 177 -9.99 15.10 0.93
N LYS A 178 -10.27 16.09 1.79
CA LYS A 178 -11.38 16.03 2.75
C LYS A 178 -12.73 15.90 2.05
N ALA A 179 -12.99 16.70 1.03
CA ALA A 179 -14.26 16.65 0.29
C ALA A 179 -14.51 15.27 -0.32
N VAL A 180 -13.49 14.65 -0.89
CA VAL A 180 -13.59 13.30 -1.48
C VAL A 180 -13.73 12.23 -0.39
N TYR A 181 -12.93 12.33 0.67
CA TYR A 181 -12.93 11.36 1.76
C TYR A 181 -14.27 11.32 2.52
N GLU A 182 -14.85 12.48 2.82
CA GLU A 182 -16.14 12.58 3.49
C GLU A 182 -17.27 11.95 2.66
N LEU A 183 -17.27 12.14 1.33
CA LEU A 183 -18.20 11.45 0.46
C LEU A 183 -18.00 9.93 0.49
N LEU A 184 -16.76 9.46 0.47
CA LEU A 184 -16.48 8.03 0.56
C LEU A 184 -16.96 7.44 1.90
N GLU A 185 -16.76 8.13 3.03
CA GLU A 185 -17.31 7.69 4.32
C GLU A 185 -18.85 7.68 4.34
N GLU A 186 -19.49 8.69 3.74
CA GLU A 186 -20.96 8.74 3.62
C GLU A 186 -21.49 7.55 2.82
N LYS A 187 -20.85 7.21 1.69
CA LYS A 187 -21.32 6.17 0.77
C LYS A 187 -20.93 4.75 1.17
N ARG A 188 -19.78 4.56 1.84
CA ARG A 188 -19.22 3.24 2.18
C ARG A 188 -19.34 2.89 3.65
N GLY A 189 -19.49 3.88 4.51
CA GLY A 189 -19.51 3.74 5.95
C GLY A 189 -18.23 4.24 6.62
N LYS A 190 -18.35 4.58 7.89
CA LYS A 190 -17.24 5.09 8.68
C LYS A 190 -16.13 4.04 8.80
N GLY A 191 -14.90 4.45 8.44
CA GLY A 191 -13.74 3.58 8.48
C GLY A 191 -13.55 2.70 7.22
N GLU A 192 -14.47 2.77 6.24
CA GLU A 192 -14.39 2.02 4.98
C GLU A 192 -13.91 2.88 3.80
N ALA A 193 -13.71 4.17 4.02
CA ALA A 193 -13.23 5.07 2.99
C ALA A 193 -11.76 4.82 2.65
N VAL A 194 -11.46 4.65 1.37
CA VAL A 194 -10.09 4.56 0.84
C VAL A 194 -9.89 5.67 -0.19
N LEU A 195 -8.92 6.52 0.07
CA LEU A 195 -8.49 7.58 -0.82
C LEU A 195 -7.04 7.30 -1.23
N PHE A 196 -6.71 7.43 -2.51
CA PHE A 196 -5.33 7.30 -2.99
C PHE A 196 -4.83 8.67 -3.43
N ALA A 197 -4.22 9.42 -2.50
CA ALA A 197 -3.93 10.84 -2.64
C ALA A 197 -2.48 11.12 -3.06
N ARG A 198 -2.29 12.10 -3.96
CA ARG A 198 -0.98 12.61 -4.37
C ARG A 198 -0.47 13.67 -3.40
N SER A 199 -1.19 14.76 -3.29
CA SER A 199 -0.76 15.89 -2.49
C SER A 199 -1.04 15.70 -1.00
N ALA A 200 -0.14 16.21 -0.17
CA ALA A 200 -0.19 16.05 1.27
C ALA A 200 0.13 17.37 1.99
N THR A 201 -0.53 17.61 3.11
CA THR A 201 -0.23 18.67 4.06
C THR A 201 -0.63 18.25 5.46
N VAL A 202 -0.31 19.07 6.46
CA VAL A 202 -0.71 18.84 7.86
C VAL A 202 -2.22 18.66 7.97
N GLY A 203 -2.64 17.56 8.60
CA GLY A 203 -4.04 17.14 8.72
C GLY A 203 -4.46 16.12 7.67
N GLY A 204 -3.74 15.99 6.55
CA GLY A 204 -3.97 14.97 5.51
C GLY A 204 -3.71 13.53 5.97
N GLN A 205 -3.03 13.33 7.11
CA GLN A 205 -2.81 12.02 7.74
C GLN A 205 -4.12 11.24 7.98
N LYS A 206 -5.25 11.95 8.07
CA LYS A 206 -6.60 11.37 8.25
C LYS A 206 -7.13 10.66 7.01
N PHE A 207 -6.55 10.93 5.85
CA PHE A 207 -7.05 10.48 4.56
C PHE A 207 -6.06 9.48 3.94
N PRO A 208 -6.09 8.21 4.35
CA PRO A 208 -5.22 7.20 3.76
C PRO A 208 -5.69 6.84 2.35
N VAL A 209 -4.81 6.61 1.41
CA VAL A 209 -3.37 6.40 1.40
C VAL A 209 -2.69 7.50 0.55
N HIS A 210 -1.37 7.71 0.70
CA HIS A 210 -0.60 8.61 -0.16
C HIS A 210 0.44 7.84 -0.98
N TRP A 211 0.82 8.38 -2.17
CA TRP A 211 1.91 7.82 -2.98
C TRP A 211 2.94 8.90 -3.35
N GLY A 212 4.10 8.45 -3.81
CA GLY A 212 5.27 9.30 -4.05
C GLY A 212 5.25 10.18 -5.30
N GLY A 213 4.16 10.15 -6.10
CA GLY A 213 4.09 10.89 -7.37
C GLY A 213 4.89 10.24 -8.49
N ASP A 214 5.22 11.04 -9.52
CA ASP A 214 5.75 10.62 -10.80
C ASP A 214 7.28 10.44 -10.72
N CYS A 215 7.72 9.23 -10.42
CA CYS A 215 9.13 8.85 -10.34
C CYS A 215 9.65 8.29 -11.67
N TRP A 216 10.96 8.45 -11.94
CA TRP A 216 11.59 7.86 -13.11
C TRP A 216 11.79 6.35 -12.97
N SER A 217 11.74 5.63 -14.11
CA SER A 217 11.90 4.17 -14.18
C SER A 217 13.37 3.77 -14.09
N GLU A 218 14.06 4.15 -13.01
CA GLU A 218 15.49 3.89 -12.77
C GLU A 218 15.81 3.71 -11.29
N TYR A 219 16.95 3.10 -10.98
CA TYR A 219 17.36 2.80 -9.60
C TYR A 219 17.55 4.03 -8.71
N SER A 220 18.07 5.12 -9.25
CA SER A 220 18.24 6.37 -8.50
C SER A 220 16.89 6.89 -8.01
N SER A 221 15.90 6.94 -8.89
CA SER A 221 14.57 7.40 -8.58
C SER A 221 13.81 6.42 -7.67
N MET A 222 14.05 5.10 -7.80
CA MET A 222 13.54 4.09 -6.88
C MET A 222 14.04 4.35 -5.45
N ALA A 223 15.33 4.70 -5.27
CA ALA A 223 15.89 5.05 -3.97
C ALA A 223 15.33 6.37 -3.44
N GLU A 224 15.17 7.40 -4.31
CA GLU A 224 14.55 8.67 -3.92
C GLU A 224 13.10 8.50 -3.51
N SER A 225 12.35 7.60 -4.17
CA SER A 225 10.99 7.25 -3.78
C SER A 225 10.93 6.70 -2.35
N LEU A 226 11.87 5.83 -1.96
CA LEU A 226 11.94 5.36 -0.56
C LEU A 226 12.24 6.51 0.40
N ARG A 227 13.22 7.38 0.10
CA ARG A 227 13.57 8.53 0.94
C ARG A 227 12.38 9.47 1.13
N GLY A 228 11.68 9.80 0.04
CA GLY A 228 10.46 10.61 0.06
C GLY A 228 9.38 9.98 0.93
N GLY A 229 9.15 8.68 0.77
CA GLY A 229 8.20 7.91 1.59
C GLY A 229 8.55 7.91 3.06
N LEU A 230 9.81 7.67 3.43
CA LEU A 230 10.27 7.70 4.82
C LEU A 230 10.17 9.11 5.43
N SER A 231 10.43 10.15 4.66
CA SER A 231 10.22 11.54 5.08
C SER A 231 8.74 11.83 5.36
N LEU A 232 7.85 11.42 4.46
CA LEU A 232 6.40 11.60 4.61
C LEU A 232 5.88 10.83 5.82
N THR A 233 6.27 9.55 5.98
CA THR A 233 5.82 8.72 7.10
C THR A 233 6.35 9.21 8.44
N SER A 234 7.56 9.78 8.49
CA SER A 234 8.09 10.45 9.68
C SER A 234 7.29 11.70 10.09
N SER A 235 6.46 12.23 9.18
CA SER A 235 5.50 13.31 9.46
C SER A 235 4.12 12.81 9.89
N GLY A 236 3.98 11.51 10.23
CA GLY A 236 2.76 10.90 10.74
C GLY A 236 1.79 10.40 9.66
N PHE A 237 2.22 10.28 8.41
CA PHE A 237 1.44 9.60 7.37
C PHE A 237 1.60 8.09 7.53
N GLY A 238 0.55 7.41 7.96
CA GLY A 238 0.60 6.00 8.35
C GLY A 238 0.86 5.03 7.20
N PHE A 239 0.43 5.39 5.98
CA PHE A 239 0.39 4.52 4.81
C PHE A 239 0.97 5.22 3.60
N TRP A 240 1.81 4.51 2.86
CA TRP A 240 2.49 5.06 1.69
C TRP A 240 2.65 4.03 0.58
N SER A 241 2.56 4.50 -0.64
CA SER A 241 2.73 3.72 -1.87
C SER A 241 3.69 4.44 -2.83
N HIS A 242 4.10 3.75 -3.86
CA HIS A 242 4.89 4.29 -4.97
C HIS A 242 4.60 3.49 -6.23
N ASP A 243 4.97 4.04 -7.38
CA ASP A 243 4.70 3.40 -8.66
C ASP A 243 5.74 2.31 -8.94
N ILE A 244 5.31 1.04 -8.82
CA ILE A 244 6.19 -0.10 -9.06
C ILE A 244 6.57 -0.14 -10.53
N GLY A 245 7.88 -0.09 -10.78
CA GLY A 245 8.47 0.00 -12.11
C GLY A 245 8.77 1.43 -12.57
N GLY A 246 8.47 2.44 -11.73
CA GLY A 246 8.58 3.86 -12.05
C GLY A 246 7.43 4.36 -12.94
N PHE A 247 7.10 5.64 -12.84
CA PHE A 247 6.06 6.28 -13.63
C PHE A 247 6.59 6.77 -14.97
N GLU A 248 7.60 7.65 -14.96
CA GLU A 248 8.17 8.25 -16.16
C GLU A 248 9.03 7.24 -16.93
N SER A 249 8.85 7.20 -18.24
CA SER A 249 9.56 6.30 -19.15
C SER A 249 9.15 4.82 -18.97
N THR A 250 9.88 3.91 -19.59
CA THR A 250 9.68 2.46 -19.47
C THR A 250 10.85 1.86 -18.73
N SER A 251 10.58 1.14 -17.64
CA SER A 251 11.63 0.45 -16.89
C SER A 251 12.24 -0.70 -17.69
N THR A 252 13.53 -0.97 -17.43
CA THR A 252 14.15 -2.21 -17.85
C THR A 252 13.60 -3.38 -17.02
N PRO A 253 13.71 -4.64 -17.51
CA PRO A 253 13.20 -5.81 -16.77
C PRO A 253 13.83 -5.97 -15.37
N ASP A 254 15.10 -5.62 -15.19
CA ASP A 254 15.81 -5.70 -13.92
C ASP A 254 15.28 -4.65 -12.91
N VAL A 255 15.10 -3.39 -13.31
CA VAL A 255 14.49 -2.34 -12.49
C VAL A 255 13.07 -2.73 -12.08
N TYR A 256 12.26 -3.25 -13.01
CA TYR A 256 10.91 -3.70 -12.71
C TYR A 256 10.91 -4.80 -11.64
N LYS A 257 11.75 -5.84 -11.80
CA LYS A 257 11.84 -6.96 -10.85
C LYS A 257 12.30 -6.50 -9.46
N ARG A 258 13.31 -5.63 -9.37
CA ARG A 258 13.77 -5.06 -8.08
C ARG A 258 12.71 -4.18 -7.44
N TRP A 259 12.01 -3.36 -8.24
CA TRP A 259 10.94 -2.51 -7.73
C TRP A 259 9.71 -3.30 -7.28
N ALA A 260 9.40 -4.42 -7.93
CA ALA A 260 8.33 -5.32 -7.51
C ALA A 260 8.58 -5.88 -6.09
N ALA A 261 9.82 -6.35 -5.83
CA ALA A 261 10.20 -6.83 -4.51
C ALA A 261 10.06 -5.74 -3.43
N PHE A 262 10.52 -4.53 -3.68
CA PHE A 262 10.37 -3.37 -2.79
C PHE A 262 8.90 -2.97 -2.63
N GLY A 263 8.17 -2.81 -3.73
CA GLY A 263 6.80 -2.31 -3.69
C GLY A 263 5.83 -3.25 -3.00
N LEU A 264 6.07 -4.57 -3.07
CA LEU A 264 5.23 -5.57 -2.40
C LEU A 264 5.59 -5.76 -0.92
N LEU A 265 6.72 -5.22 -0.46
CA LEU A 265 7.08 -5.08 0.96
C LEU A 265 6.87 -3.65 1.49
N SER A 266 6.08 -2.84 0.80
CA SER A 266 5.56 -1.55 1.25
C SER A 266 4.15 -1.69 1.82
N SER A 267 3.61 -0.64 2.45
CA SER A 267 2.25 -0.70 3.00
C SER A 267 1.22 -0.92 1.90
N HIS A 268 1.29 -0.20 0.79
CA HIS A 268 0.44 -0.36 -0.39
C HIS A 268 1.28 -0.60 -1.64
N SER A 269 0.69 -1.28 -2.63
CA SER A 269 1.43 -1.76 -3.80
C SER A 269 0.61 -1.58 -5.07
N ARG A 270 1.10 -0.76 -6.00
CA ARG A 270 0.46 -0.47 -7.27
C ARG A 270 1.44 -0.55 -8.43
N LEU A 271 1.11 -1.35 -9.44
CA LEU A 271 1.76 -1.34 -10.74
C LEU A 271 1.23 -0.14 -11.54
N HIS A 272 2.07 0.83 -11.85
CA HIS A 272 1.68 2.05 -12.55
C HIS A 272 2.86 2.67 -13.31
N GLY A 273 2.57 3.29 -14.46
CA GLY A 273 3.56 3.94 -15.31
C GLY A 273 2.93 4.92 -16.28
N SER A 274 3.72 5.62 -17.10
CA SER A 274 3.24 6.59 -18.09
C SER A 274 3.24 6.05 -19.53
N THR A 275 4.37 5.58 -20.01
CA THR A 275 4.58 5.28 -21.44
C THR A 275 4.35 3.83 -21.81
N SER A 276 4.19 2.94 -20.83
CA SER A 276 3.95 1.50 -21.04
C SER A 276 3.17 0.90 -19.90
N TYR A 277 2.51 -0.22 -20.19
CA TYR A 277 1.84 -1.02 -19.17
C TYR A 277 2.85 -1.69 -18.22
N ARG A 278 2.45 -1.89 -16.97
CA ARG A 278 3.27 -2.53 -15.94
C ARG A 278 2.87 -3.97 -15.66
N VAL A 279 2.18 -4.63 -16.57
CA VAL A 279 1.94 -6.08 -16.49
C VAL A 279 3.25 -6.84 -16.71
N PRO A 280 3.57 -7.86 -15.89
CA PRO A 280 4.92 -8.43 -15.85
C PRO A 280 5.36 -9.14 -17.16
N TRP A 281 4.42 -9.71 -17.90
CA TRP A 281 4.72 -10.45 -19.14
C TRP A 281 5.16 -9.58 -20.32
N VAL A 282 5.05 -8.24 -20.23
CA VAL A 282 5.64 -7.34 -21.25
C VAL A 282 7.15 -7.19 -21.06
N TYR A 283 7.68 -7.62 -19.92
CA TYR A 283 9.12 -7.60 -19.63
C TYR A 283 9.76 -8.95 -19.95
N ASP A 284 9.48 -9.97 -19.16
CA ASP A 284 9.93 -11.36 -19.36
C ASP A 284 9.18 -12.32 -18.41
N GLU A 285 9.39 -13.64 -18.58
CA GLU A 285 8.77 -14.66 -17.71
C GLU A 285 9.33 -14.62 -16.28
N GLU A 286 10.59 -14.23 -16.07
CA GLU A 286 11.15 -14.06 -14.73
C GLU A 286 10.44 -12.93 -13.98
N ALA A 287 10.04 -11.83 -14.65
CA ALA A 287 9.25 -10.77 -14.05
C ALA A 287 7.86 -11.26 -13.59
N VAL A 288 7.26 -12.20 -14.32
CA VAL A 288 6.03 -12.89 -13.91
C VAL A 288 6.26 -13.68 -12.61
N ASP A 289 7.33 -14.45 -12.54
CA ASP A 289 7.67 -15.25 -11.37
C ASP A 289 7.97 -14.38 -10.14
N VAL A 290 8.72 -13.30 -10.33
CA VAL A 290 9.05 -12.34 -9.27
C VAL A 290 7.81 -11.66 -8.73
N LEU A 291 6.95 -11.13 -9.60
CA LEU A 291 5.72 -10.48 -9.17
C LEU A 291 4.80 -11.46 -8.44
N ARG A 292 4.64 -12.68 -8.98
CA ARG A 292 3.85 -13.75 -8.34
C ARG A 292 4.38 -14.08 -6.95
N PHE A 293 5.68 -14.27 -6.83
CA PHE A 293 6.32 -14.62 -5.55
C PHE A 293 6.07 -13.54 -4.47
N PHE A 294 6.40 -12.30 -4.77
CA PHE A 294 6.27 -11.22 -3.78
C PHE A 294 4.81 -10.85 -3.51
N THR A 295 3.90 -10.99 -4.48
CA THR A 295 2.47 -10.81 -4.25
C THR A 295 1.94 -11.85 -3.27
N LYS A 296 2.28 -13.14 -3.47
CA LYS A 296 1.89 -14.21 -2.54
C LYS A 296 2.55 -14.03 -1.17
N LEU A 297 3.81 -13.61 -1.10
CA LEU A 297 4.47 -13.27 0.16
C LEU A 297 3.72 -12.16 0.89
N LYS A 298 3.37 -11.07 0.20
CA LYS A 298 2.58 -9.98 0.81
C LYS A 298 1.23 -10.48 1.31
N LEU A 299 0.51 -11.29 0.54
CA LEU A 299 -0.77 -11.85 0.97
C LEU A 299 -0.59 -12.75 2.21
N SER A 300 0.46 -13.54 2.27
CA SER A 300 0.75 -14.32 3.48
C SER A 300 1.05 -13.43 4.71
N LEU A 301 1.63 -12.25 4.51
CA LEU A 301 1.89 -11.29 5.58
C LEU A 301 0.67 -10.46 5.98
N LEU A 302 -0.50 -10.60 5.33
CA LEU A 302 -1.68 -9.76 5.62
C LEU A 302 -2.12 -9.77 7.08
N PRO A 303 -2.14 -10.90 7.82
CA PRO A 303 -2.49 -10.86 9.25
C PRO A 303 -1.58 -9.93 10.06
N TYR A 304 -0.28 -9.93 9.76
CA TYR A 304 0.70 -9.03 10.37
C TYR A 304 0.55 -7.59 9.89
N LEU A 305 0.43 -7.37 8.57
CA LEU A 305 0.32 -6.03 7.97
C LEU A 305 -0.98 -5.34 8.38
N TYR A 306 -2.10 -6.05 8.38
CA TYR A 306 -3.38 -5.50 8.81
C TYR A 306 -3.37 -5.14 10.31
N SER A 307 -2.79 -6.00 11.15
CA SER A 307 -2.63 -5.70 12.58
C SER A 307 -1.73 -4.49 12.81
N SER A 308 -0.63 -4.36 12.06
CA SER A 308 0.22 -3.16 12.08
C SER A 308 -0.54 -1.91 11.63
N ALA A 309 -1.43 -2.04 10.64
CA ALA A 309 -2.28 -0.93 10.17
C ALA A 309 -3.29 -0.49 11.24
N VAL A 310 -3.89 -1.42 11.97
CA VAL A 310 -4.77 -1.11 13.11
C VAL A 310 -4.01 -0.32 14.19
N GLU A 311 -2.80 -0.75 14.52
CA GLU A 311 -1.95 -0.01 15.47
C GLU A 311 -1.57 1.38 14.91
N THR A 312 -1.20 1.47 13.64
CA THR A 312 -0.93 2.76 12.96
C THR A 312 -2.11 3.71 13.05
N SER A 313 -3.34 3.22 12.82
CA SER A 313 -4.55 4.06 12.90
C SER A 313 -4.85 4.55 14.31
N ARG A 314 -4.42 3.84 15.34
CA ARG A 314 -4.62 4.18 16.76
C ARG A 314 -3.53 5.09 17.31
N THR A 315 -2.29 4.90 16.88
CA THR A 315 -1.11 5.56 17.46
C THR A 315 -0.52 6.65 16.61
N GLY A 316 -0.78 6.64 15.29
CA GLY A 316 -0.12 7.50 14.31
C GLY A 316 1.29 7.04 13.94
N ILE A 317 1.82 5.96 14.54
CA ILE A 317 3.12 5.41 14.19
C ILE A 317 2.98 4.68 12.83
N PRO A 318 3.76 5.06 11.81
CA PRO A 318 3.56 4.54 10.45
C PRO A 318 3.92 3.06 10.31
N MET A 319 3.33 2.41 9.29
CA MET A 319 3.70 1.03 8.93
C MET A 319 5.13 0.93 8.39
N MET A 320 5.56 1.89 7.57
CA MET A 320 6.95 1.98 7.09
C MET A 320 7.68 3.02 7.93
N ARG A 321 8.64 2.56 8.74
CA ARG A 321 9.34 3.40 9.71
C ARG A 321 10.78 3.60 9.30
N SER A 322 11.25 4.85 9.30
CA SER A 322 12.67 5.12 9.17
C SER A 322 13.45 4.42 10.30
N MET A 323 14.68 4.03 10.01
CA MET A 323 15.53 3.41 11.03
C MET A 323 15.78 4.36 12.21
N ALA A 324 15.87 5.67 11.95
CA ALA A 324 15.98 6.70 13.00
C ALA A 324 14.77 6.72 13.96
N LEU A 325 13.56 6.47 13.45
CA LEU A 325 12.35 6.39 14.28
C LEU A 325 12.29 5.07 15.09
N ALA A 326 12.74 3.97 14.47
CA ALA A 326 12.63 2.64 15.08
C ALA A 326 13.75 2.33 16.08
N PHE A 327 14.91 2.99 15.94
CA PHE A 327 16.13 2.77 16.73
C PHE A 327 16.80 4.11 17.05
N GLU A 328 16.10 4.96 17.81
CA GLU A 328 16.51 6.34 18.12
C GLU A 328 17.84 6.45 18.86
N ASP A 329 18.17 5.43 19.67
CA ASP A 329 19.39 5.36 20.47
C ASP A 329 20.62 4.87 19.68
N ASP A 330 20.40 4.22 18.51
CA ASP A 330 21.50 3.75 17.65
C ASP A 330 21.94 4.85 16.66
N CYS A 331 23.12 5.42 16.87
CA CYS A 331 23.65 6.50 16.04
C CYS A 331 23.84 6.08 14.55
N ASN A 332 24.05 4.79 14.25
CA ASN A 332 24.14 4.30 12.89
C ASN A 332 22.80 4.39 12.15
N CYS A 333 21.69 4.35 12.88
CA CYS A 333 20.34 4.36 12.30
C CYS A 333 19.87 5.75 11.85
N ARG A 334 20.55 6.83 12.26
CA ARG A 334 20.11 8.23 12.04
C ARG A 334 20.02 8.64 10.56
N TYR A 335 20.88 8.07 9.72
CA TYR A 335 21.01 8.46 8.31
C TYR A 335 20.79 7.31 7.33
N LEU A 336 20.18 6.20 7.80
CA LEU A 336 19.85 5.05 6.95
C LEU A 336 18.61 5.35 6.12
N ASP A 337 18.78 5.55 4.84
CA ASP A 337 17.77 6.00 3.89
C ASP A 337 17.42 4.95 2.80
N LYS A 338 18.06 3.77 2.84
CA LYS A 338 17.86 2.67 1.89
C LYS A 338 17.32 1.40 2.54
N GLN A 339 16.86 1.52 3.77
CA GLN A 339 16.23 0.44 4.53
C GLN A 339 15.20 1.02 5.50
N TYR A 340 14.27 0.20 5.96
CA TYR A 340 13.20 0.60 6.85
C TYR A 340 12.67 -0.58 7.66
N MET A 341 11.93 -0.29 8.74
CA MET A 341 11.10 -1.29 9.40
C MET A 341 9.71 -1.31 8.77
N LEU A 342 9.22 -2.49 8.41
CA LEU A 342 7.84 -2.75 8.03
C LEU A 342 7.09 -3.29 9.27
N GLY A 343 6.28 -2.44 9.90
CA GLY A 343 5.77 -2.67 11.24
C GLY A 343 6.90 -2.68 12.28
N ASP A 344 6.68 -3.37 13.41
CA ASP A 344 7.66 -3.46 14.51
C ASP A 344 8.76 -4.50 14.28
N ASN A 345 8.48 -5.53 13.46
CA ASN A 345 9.22 -6.77 13.54
C ASN A 345 10.07 -7.08 12.31
N LEU A 346 9.78 -6.48 11.14
CA LEU A 346 10.45 -6.80 9.88
C LEU A 346 11.31 -5.63 9.39
N LEU A 347 12.60 -5.87 9.17
CA LEU A 347 13.50 -4.96 8.48
C LEU A 347 13.56 -5.34 7.00
N VAL A 348 13.43 -4.34 6.12
CA VAL A 348 13.50 -4.47 4.67
C VAL A 348 14.60 -3.56 4.14
N ALA A 349 15.51 -4.09 3.31
CA ALA A 349 16.53 -3.30 2.61
C ALA A 349 16.49 -3.59 1.11
N PRO A 350 15.77 -2.78 0.30
CA PRO A 350 15.66 -3.02 -1.13
C PRO A 350 16.99 -2.92 -1.86
N VAL A 351 17.07 -3.61 -3.01
CA VAL A 351 18.26 -3.62 -3.88
C VAL A 351 18.11 -2.53 -4.93
N PHE A 352 19.02 -1.57 -4.97
CA PHE A 352 18.96 -0.37 -5.83
C PHE A 352 20.06 -0.35 -6.90
N ASN A 353 20.41 -1.51 -7.47
CA ASN A 353 21.39 -1.63 -8.55
C ASN A 353 21.18 -2.92 -9.36
N GLU A 354 21.74 -2.94 -10.56
CA GLU A 354 21.68 -4.06 -11.49
C GLU A 354 22.46 -5.29 -10.97
N GLU A 355 23.61 -5.07 -10.32
CA GLU A 355 24.47 -6.12 -9.80
C GLU A 355 23.81 -6.97 -8.71
N GLY A 356 22.72 -6.49 -8.16
CA GLY A 356 21.99 -7.18 -7.10
C GLY A 356 22.63 -7.03 -5.71
N MET A 357 23.49 -6.04 -5.53
CA MET A 357 24.19 -5.83 -4.25
C MET A 357 23.35 -4.96 -3.31
N ALA A 358 23.11 -5.47 -2.11
CA ALA A 358 22.49 -4.72 -1.02
C ALA A 358 23.52 -4.50 0.08
N THR A 359 23.67 -3.25 0.51
CA THR A 359 24.47 -2.90 1.70
C THR A 359 23.51 -2.25 2.71
N TYR A 360 23.43 -2.83 3.90
CA TYR A 360 22.50 -2.43 4.94
C TYR A 360 23.07 -2.70 6.34
N TYR A 361 22.46 -2.11 7.34
CA TYR A 361 22.85 -2.26 8.74
C TYR A 361 21.77 -2.99 9.53
N LEU A 362 22.17 -4.00 10.29
CA LEU A 362 21.33 -4.64 11.29
C LEU A 362 21.62 -4.03 12.66
N PRO A 363 20.66 -3.37 13.32
CA PRO A 363 20.81 -2.86 14.67
C PRO A 363 21.11 -3.95 15.71
N GLU A 364 21.51 -3.55 16.92
CA GLU A 364 21.78 -4.48 18.01
C GLU A 364 20.65 -5.49 18.21
N GLY A 365 21.01 -6.75 18.53
CA GLY A 365 20.11 -7.88 18.78
C GLY A 365 20.35 -9.04 17.82
N ILE A 366 19.51 -10.06 17.94
CA ILE A 366 19.53 -11.21 17.02
C ILE A 366 18.48 -10.99 15.94
N TRP A 367 18.85 -11.32 14.70
CA TRP A 367 18.01 -11.22 13.53
C TRP A 367 17.89 -12.56 12.81
N VAL A 368 16.71 -12.85 12.31
CA VAL A 368 16.45 -14.07 11.55
C VAL A 368 16.00 -13.67 10.14
N ASN A 369 16.69 -14.14 9.12
CA ASN A 369 16.28 -13.92 7.74
C ASN A 369 14.92 -14.60 7.49
N TYR A 370 13.93 -13.82 7.10
CA TYR A 370 12.54 -14.30 6.95
C TYR A 370 12.40 -15.35 5.84
N LEU A 371 13.23 -15.25 4.78
CA LEU A 371 13.16 -16.12 3.61
C LEU A 371 14.00 -17.40 3.77
N THR A 372 15.16 -17.32 4.47
CA THR A 372 16.12 -18.44 4.55
C THR A 372 16.20 -19.10 5.92
N GLY A 373 15.76 -18.40 6.98
CA GLY A 373 15.92 -18.85 8.38
C GLY A 373 17.34 -18.64 8.94
N GLU A 374 18.26 -17.98 8.21
CA GLU A 374 19.58 -17.65 8.72
C GLU A 374 19.47 -16.77 9.97
N ILE A 375 20.24 -17.12 11.02
CA ILE A 375 20.30 -16.37 12.29
C ILE A 375 21.63 -15.67 12.39
N VAL A 376 21.59 -14.37 12.69
CA VAL A 376 22.79 -13.53 12.81
C VAL A 376 22.71 -12.58 13.99
N GLU A 377 23.85 -12.19 14.52
CA GLU A 377 23.97 -11.05 15.44
C GLU A 377 23.97 -9.74 14.65
N GLY A 378 23.25 -8.76 15.19
CA GLY A 378 23.23 -7.39 14.69
C GLY A 378 24.41 -6.55 15.16
N CYS A 379 24.22 -5.23 15.22
CA CYS A 379 25.27 -4.20 15.39
C CYS A 379 26.33 -4.30 14.28
N ALA A 380 25.92 -4.63 13.06
CA ALA A 380 26.81 -4.94 11.94
C ALA A 380 26.26 -4.49 10.59
N TRP A 381 27.17 -4.00 9.74
CA TRP A 381 26.90 -3.79 8.32
C TRP A 381 27.05 -5.12 7.57
N ARG A 382 26.11 -5.35 6.65
CA ARG A 382 26.15 -6.48 5.73
C ARG A 382 26.18 -5.98 4.29
N THR A 383 26.90 -6.71 3.44
CA THR A 383 26.87 -6.50 1.98
C THR A 383 26.69 -7.85 1.33
N GLU A 384 25.60 -8.03 0.62
CA GLU A 384 25.15 -9.32 0.08
C GLU A 384 24.63 -9.17 -1.34
N ARG A 385 24.77 -10.24 -2.12
CA ARG A 385 24.20 -10.32 -3.47
C ARG A 385 22.88 -11.07 -3.44
N HIS A 386 21.86 -10.48 -4.03
CA HIS A 386 20.50 -11.05 -4.13
C HIS A 386 20.10 -11.31 -5.58
N GLY A 387 19.51 -12.46 -5.84
CA GLY A 387 18.74 -12.72 -7.07
C GLY A 387 17.40 -11.97 -7.02
N TYR A 388 16.60 -12.06 -8.09
CA TYR A 388 15.32 -11.31 -8.15
C TYR A 388 14.23 -11.87 -7.22
N LEU A 389 14.31 -13.16 -6.84
CA LEU A 389 13.41 -13.79 -5.86
C LEU A 389 13.91 -13.62 -4.41
N SER A 390 14.82 -12.69 -4.16
CA SER A 390 15.44 -12.46 -2.87
C SER A 390 15.60 -10.96 -2.60
N ILE A 391 15.47 -10.59 -1.34
CA ILE A 391 15.67 -9.25 -0.79
C ILE A 391 16.11 -9.41 0.67
N PRO A 392 16.97 -8.55 1.23
CA PRO A 392 17.17 -8.50 2.68
C PRO A 392 15.84 -8.27 3.40
N LEU A 393 15.34 -9.32 4.04
CA LEU A 393 14.11 -9.31 4.83
C LEU A 393 14.38 -10.03 6.15
N TRP A 394 14.48 -9.27 7.24
CA TRP A 394 14.91 -9.76 8.54
C TRP A 394 13.88 -9.56 9.62
N ALA A 395 13.62 -10.61 10.39
CA ALA A 395 12.76 -10.55 11.57
C ALA A 395 13.62 -10.40 12.84
N ARG A 396 13.16 -9.55 13.78
CA ARG A 396 13.82 -9.39 15.09
C ARG A 396 13.63 -10.64 15.94
N ALA A 397 14.60 -10.97 16.78
CA ALA A 397 14.39 -11.91 17.89
C ALA A 397 13.30 -11.38 18.83
N ASP A 398 12.69 -12.25 19.62
CA ASP A 398 11.57 -11.94 20.52
C ASP A 398 10.37 -11.29 19.81
N SER A 399 10.15 -11.60 18.55
CA SER A 399 9.03 -11.08 17.75
C SER A 399 8.11 -12.19 17.25
N VAL A 400 6.86 -11.82 16.93
CA VAL A 400 5.88 -12.71 16.31
C VAL A 400 5.37 -12.06 15.03
N VAL A 401 5.50 -12.77 13.92
CA VAL A 401 4.87 -12.40 12.65
C VAL A 401 3.75 -13.39 12.37
N ALA A 402 2.51 -12.91 12.39
CA ALA A 402 1.37 -13.72 11.99
C ALA A 402 1.32 -13.80 10.46
N ALA A 403 1.42 -14.99 9.92
CA ALA A 403 1.37 -15.24 8.48
C ALA A 403 0.16 -16.10 8.11
N GLY A 404 -0.61 -15.68 7.14
CA GLY A 404 -1.70 -16.50 6.58
C GLY A 404 -1.15 -17.72 5.85
N ILE A 405 -1.83 -18.83 5.99
CA ILE A 405 -1.51 -20.06 5.25
C ILE A 405 -2.21 -19.95 3.90
N CYS A 406 -1.48 -19.43 2.91
CA CYS A 406 -1.98 -19.31 1.55
C CYS A 406 -1.81 -20.65 0.82
N ASP A 407 -2.86 -21.43 0.74
CA ASP A 407 -2.94 -22.58 -0.18
C ASP A 407 -3.47 -22.15 -1.56
N GLU A 408 -3.51 -23.07 -2.53
CA GLU A 408 -4.01 -22.78 -3.88
C GLU A 408 -5.48 -22.30 -3.90
N LYS A 409 -6.25 -22.59 -2.85
CA LYS A 409 -7.66 -22.21 -2.73
C LYS A 409 -7.84 -20.82 -2.11
N THR A 410 -6.95 -20.44 -1.18
CA THR A 410 -6.97 -19.15 -0.49
C THR A 410 -6.20 -18.06 -1.24
N SER A 411 -5.29 -18.43 -2.14
CA SER A 411 -4.47 -17.49 -2.92
C SER A 411 -5.17 -16.93 -4.16
N ALA A 412 -6.40 -17.31 -4.44
CA ALA A 412 -7.16 -16.84 -5.58
C ALA A 412 -7.71 -15.42 -5.36
N GLY A 413 -6.83 -14.43 -5.41
CA GLY A 413 -7.22 -13.07 -5.80
C GLY A 413 -7.69 -12.13 -4.70
N ALA A 414 -7.91 -12.55 -3.47
CA ALA A 414 -8.51 -11.69 -2.46
C ALA A 414 -7.53 -11.33 -1.34
N ALA A 415 -7.21 -10.03 -1.23
CA ALA A 415 -6.49 -9.49 -0.07
C ALA A 415 -7.38 -9.43 1.20
N ASP A 416 -8.66 -9.74 1.08
CA ASP A 416 -9.67 -9.79 2.13
C ASP A 416 -10.05 -11.22 2.53
N TYR A 417 -9.18 -12.21 2.25
CA TYR A 417 -9.42 -13.59 2.68
C TYR A 417 -9.54 -13.69 4.22
N ASP A 418 -10.40 -14.61 4.68
CA ASP A 418 -10.52 -14.89 6.10
C ASP A 418 -9.31 -15.70 6.58
N PHE A 419 -8.50 -15.11 7.46
CA PHE A 419 -7.35 -15.76 8.06
C PHE A 419 -7.61 -16.30 9.47
N ARG A 420 -8.84 -16.19 10.02
CA ARG A 420 -9.24 -16.86 11.26
C ARG A 420 -9.07 -18.39 11.09
N GLY A 421 -8.34 -19.01 12.02
CA GLY A 421 -8.08 -20.45 11.94
C GLY A 421 -7.16 -20.90 10.80
N ASN A 422 -6.57 -19.98 10.06
CA ASN A 422 -5.71 -20.27 8.91
C ASN A 422 -4.42 -19.42 8.93
N MET A 423 -3.74 -19.42 10.09
CA MET A 423 -2.51 -18.65 10.29
C MET A 423 -1.41 -19.50 10.92
N GLU A 424 -0.18 -19.12 10.62
CA GLU A 424 1.03 -19.54 11.31
C GLU A 424 1.60 -18.34 12.10
N LEU A 425 1.69 -18.46 13.41
CA LEU A 425 2.40 -17.50 14.27
C LEU A 425 3.88 -17.85 14.25
N LYS A 426 4.67 -17.12 13.48
CA LYS A 426 6.12 -17.32 13.41
C LYS A 426 6.78 -16.54 14.55
N VAL A 427 7.24 -17.25 15.57
CA VAL A 427 7.98 -16.72 16.71
C VAL A 427 9.47 -16.80 16.40
N PHE A 428 10.11 -15.64 16.18
CA PHE A 428 11.50 -15.57 15.74
C PHE A 428 12.45 -15.55 16.93
N PHE A 429 13.28 -16.57 17.02
CA PHE A 429 14.39 -16.77 17.95
C PHE A 429 14.11 -16.22 19.36
N LEU A 430 13.15 -16.84 20.04
CA LEU A 430 12.68 -16.40 21.35
C LEU A 430 13.79 -16.49 22.41
N LEU A 431 14.22 -15.35 22.92
CA LEU A 431 15.24 -15.21 23.96
C LEU A 431 14.61 -15.03 25.33
N SER A 432 13.55 -14.22 25.41
CA SER A 432 12.85 -13.90 26.65
C SER A 432 11.34 -13.92 26.48
N LYS A 433 10.77 -12.96 25.77
CA LYS A 433 9.32 -12.80 25.62
C LYS A 433 8.93 -12.20 24.28
N ALA A 434 7.95 -12.83 23.65
CA ALA A 434 7.31 -12.31 22.43
C ALA A 434 5.79 -12.26 22.61
N ARG A 435 5.14 -11.30 21.96
CA ARG A 435 3.69 -11.14 21.98
C ARG A 435 3.15 -10.64 20.66
N THR A 436 1.91 -10.98 20.37
CA THR A 436 1.19 -10.41 19.23
C THR A 436 -0.30 -10.32 19.50
N THR A 437 -0.95 -9.38 18.86
CA THR A 437 -2.40 -9.32 18.73
C THR A 437 -2.72 -9.25 17.24
N VAL A 438 -3.61 -10.11 16.77
CA VAL A 438 -4.03 -10.14 15.37
C VAL A 438 -5.44 -9.60 15.25
N TYR A 439 -5.63 -8.73 14.27
CA TYR A 439 -6.92 -8.11 13.97
C TYR A 439 -7.42 -8.55 12.58
N GLN A 440 -8.74 -8.65 12.43
CA GLN A 440 -9.42 -8.78 11.14
C GLN A 440 -10.73 -8.00 11.17
N ALA A 441 -11.04 -7.24 10.12
CA ALA A 441 -12.22 -6.39 10.02
C ALA A 441 -12.42 -5.47 11.25
N GLY A 442 -11.31 -4.93 11.79
CA GLY A 442 -11.30 -4.06 12.97
C GLY A 442 -11.42 -4.78 14.31
N GLU A 443 -11.72 -6.08 14.32
CA GLU A 443 -11.87 -6.90 15.53
C GLU A 443 -10.56 -7.61 15.89
N GLU A 444 -10.30 -7.72 17.18
CA GLU A 444 -9.25 -8.60 17.71
C GLU A 444 -9.68 -10.05 17.57
N ILE A 445 -8.93 -10.85 16.81
CA ILE A 445 -9.27 -12.26 16.55
C ILE A 445 -8.32 -13.24 17.24
N LEU A 446 -7.12 -12.81 17.61
CA LEU A 446 -6.14 -13.65 18.27
C LEU A 446 -5.22 -12.81 19.16
N LYS A 447 -4.88 -13.36 20.33
CA LYS A 447 -3.78 -12.90 21.19
C LYS A 447 -2.82 -14.03 21.49
N ALA A 448 -1.52 -13.74 21.45
CA ALA A 448 -0.51 -14.72 21.84
C ALA A 448 0.62 -14.08 22.66
N VAL A 449 1.10 -14.86 23.63
CA VAL A 449 2.28 -14.54 24.45
C VAL A 449 3.15 -15.78 24.54
N PHE A 450 4.44 -15.60 24.28
CA PHE A 450 5.46 -16.65 24.39
C PHE A 450 6.56 -16.18 25.33
N GLU A 451 7.01 -17.05 26.22
CA GLU A 451 8.05 -16.75 27.22
C GLU A 451 9.07 -17.89 27.27
N LYS A 452 10.34 -17.54 27.33
CA LYS A 452 11.45 -18.49 27.48
C LYS A 452 12.18 -18.22 28.78
N ASN A 453 12.26 -19.26 29.63
CA ASN A 453 13.00 -19.23 30.88
C ASN A 453 13.99 -20.42 30.91
N GLY A 454 15.27 -20.10 30.73
CA GLY A 454 16.30 -21.12 30.57
C GLY A 454 16.02 -22.00 29.34
N THR A 455 15.81 -23.28 29.55
CA THR A 455 15.44 -24.25 28.50
C THR A 455 13.93 -24.43 28.31
N GLU A 456 13.09 -23.83 29.14
CA GLU A 456 11.64 -23.94 29.01
C GLU A 456 11.06 -22.82 28.16
N ILE A 457 10.20 -23.17 27.20
CA ILE A 457 9.37 -22.25 26.41
C ILE A 457 7.91 -22.48 26.75
N LYS A 458 7.21 -21.42 27.13
CA LYS A 458 5.76 -21.42 27.38
C LYS A 458 5.05 -20.55 26.35
N GLY A 459 3.90 -21.03 25.87
CA GLY A 459 3.01 -20.27 25.00
C GLY A 459 1.59 -20.26 25.55
N ARG A 460 0.94 -19.08 25.40
CA ARG A 460 -0.50 -18.93 25.62
C ARG A 460 -1.09 -18.24 24.41
N VAL A 461 -2.08 -18.84 23.79
CA VAL A 461 -2.77 -18.33 22.60
C VAL A 461 -4.28 -18.37 22.85
N SER A 462 -4.93 -17.23 22.65
CA SER A 462 -6.39 -17.06 22.64
C SER A 462 -6.86 -16.80 21.22
N GLY A 463 -7.96 -17.42 20.77
CA GLY A 463 -8.44 -17.34 19.37
C GLY A 463 -7.63 -18.20 18.39
N GLY A 464 -6.92 -19.22 18.91
CA GLY A 464 -5.93 -19.99 18.16
C GLY A 464 -6.45 -21.18 17.37
N ARG A 465 -7.73 -21.56 17.48
CA ARG A 465 -8.28 -22.77 16.86
C ARG A 465 -7.98 -22.84 15.35
N GLY A 466 -7.34 -23.93 14.93
CA GLY A 466 -6.94 -24.16 13.52
C GLY A 466 -5.66 -23.42 13.09
N CYS A 467 -5.10 -22.58 13.97
CA CYS A 467 -3.80 -21.96 13.73
C CYS A 467 -2.64 -22.88 14.14
N ARG A 468 -1.42 -22.47 13.81
CA ARG A 468 -0.21 -23.13 14.30
C ARG A 468 0.83 -22.10 14.75
N VAL A 469 1.75 -22.54 15.63
CA VAL A 469 2.90 -21.74 16.09
C VAL A 469 4.15 -22.37 15.52
N ARG A 470 5.00 -21.58 14.89
CA ARG A 470 6.36 -21.98 14.51
C ARG A 470 7.36 -21.27 15.44
N LEU A 471 8.09 -22.03 16.20
CA LEU A 471 9.23 -21.53 16.98
C LEU A 471 10.49 -21.59 16.10
N ALA A 472 10.78 -20.50 15.40
CA ALA A 472 11.89 -20.41 14.47
C ALA A 472 13.24 -20.41 15.22
N GLY A 473 14.13 -21.33 14.84
CA GLY A 473 15.45 -21.51 15.48
C GLY A 473 15.42 -22.27 16.80
N TRP A 474 14.28 -22.86 17.20
CA TRP A 474 14.19 -23.66 18.42
C TRP A 474 13.61 -25.06 18.17
N ARG A 475 14.40 -26.08 18.54
CA ARG A 475 13.92 -27.46 18.63
C ARG A 475 13.47 -27.76 20.03
N LEU A 476 12.26 -28.26 20.20
CA LEU A 476 11.78 -28.79 21.46
C LEU A 476 12.01 -30.29 21.50
N SER A 477 12.41 -30.80 22.65
CA SER A 477 12.55 -32.25 22.94
C SER A 477 11.24 -32.89 23.35
N GLY A 478 10.23 -32.09 23.74
CA GLY A 478 8.89 -32.51 24.12
C GLY A 478 8.02 -31.31 24.44
N ILE A 479 6.71 -31.50 24.45
CA ILE A 479 5.70 -30.47 24.73
C ILE A 479 4.56 -31.04 25.58
N GLU A 480 3.99 -30.23 26.46
CA GLU A 480 2.77 -30.48 27.20
C GLU A 480 1.69 -29.47 26.72
N GLY A 481 0.44 -29.90 26.65
CA GLY A 481 -0.71 -29.04 26.34
C GLY A 481 -1.00 -28.83 24.86
N ALA A 482 -0.17 -29.36 23.96
CA ALA A 482 -0.40 -29.29 22.52
C ALA A 482 0.32 -30.43 21.80
N SER A 483 0.08 -30.59 20.50
CA SER A 483 0.86 -31.47 19.62
C SER A 483 1.94 -30.68 18.87
N MET A 484 3.06 -31.33 18.55
CA MET A 484 4.16 -30.69 17.84
C MET A 484 4.82 -31.59 16.78
N GLU A 485 5.47 -30.94 15.83
CA GLU A 485 6.36 -31.53 14.83
C GLU A 485 7.66 -30.74 14.77
N VAL A 486 8.81 -31.42 14.62
CA VAL A 486 10.11 -30.75 14.42
C VAL A 486 10.41 -30.70 12.91
N GLN A 487 10.62 -29.52 12.40
CA GLN A 487 10.94 -29.26 10.99
C GLN A 487 12.28 -28.51 10.87
N GLY A 488 13.35 -29.23 10.53
CA GLY A 488 14.69 -28.64 10.48
C GLY A 488 15.16 -28.14 11.85
N GLN A 489 15.39 -26.86 12.01
CA GLN A 489 15.75 -26.21 13.27
C GLN A 489 14.53 -25.64 14.03
N ASP A 490 13.34 -25.76 13.47
CA ASP A 490 12.12 -25.19 14.02
C ASP A 490 11.24 -26.26 14.68
N THR A 491 10.40 -25.84 15.60
CA THR A 491 9.28 -26.63 16.11
C THR A 491 7.97 -26.00 15.66
N VAL A 492 7.08 -26.79 15.05
CA VAL A 492 5.72 -26.40 14.68
C VAL A 492 4.73 -27.03 15.66
N ILE A 493 3.87 -26.21 16.24
CA ILE A 493 2.89 -26.60 17.28
C ILE A 493 1.51 -26.35 16.72
N ALA A 494 0.64 -27.37 16.72
CA ALA A 494 -0.76 -27.24 16.34
C ALA A 494 -1.59 -26.68 17.49
N LEU A 495 -2.56 -25.80 17.15
CA LEU A 495 -3.48 -25.20 18.12
C LEU A 495 -4.89 -25.76 17.89
N ASP A 496 -5.28 -26.76 18.70
CA ASP A 496 -6.54 -27.49 18.54
C ASP A 496 -7.73 -26.82 19.24
N GLY A 497 -7.50 -25.73 19.99
CA GLY A 497 -8.51 -25.02 20.78
C GLY A 497 -8.45 -23.50 20.62
N ASP A 498 -9.51 -22.83 21.08
CA ASP A 498 -9.55 -21.37 21.12
C ASP A 498 -8.60 -20.80 22.17
N GLU A 499 -8.47 -21.49 23.31
CA GLU A 499 -7.51 -21.19 24.36
C GLU A 499 -6.52 -22.35 24.45
N VAL A 500 -5.28 -22.11 24.11
CA VAL A 500 -4.21 -23.11 24.18
C VAL A 500 -3.07 -22.56 25.04
N VAL A 501 -2.68 -23.37 26.02
CA VAL A 501 -1.50 -23.15 26.85
C VAL A 501 -0.59 -24.36 26.69
N PHE A 502 0.65 -24.12 26.34
CA PHE A 502 1.64 -25.20 26.22
C PHE A 502 2.95 -24.83 26.90
N SER A 503 3.71 -25.85 27.26
CA SER A 503 5.11 -25.70 27.68
C SER A 503 5.96 -26.78 27.04
N GLY A 504 7.18 -26.42 26.64
CA GLY A 504 8.11 -27.34 26.02
C GLY A 504 9.55 -27.06 26.47
N LYS A 505 10.40 -28.07 26.35
CA LYS A 505 11.83 -27.94 26.67
C LYS A 505 12.64 -27.91 25.38
N VAL A 506 13.56 -26.95 25.30
CA VAL A 506 14.55 -26.89 24.23
C VAL A 506 15.47 -28.10 24.35
N GLY A 507 15.63 -28.80 23.21
CA GLY A 507 16.44 -30.03 23.12
C GLY A 507 17.93 -29.75 22.99
#